data_81e23b480ded67bf528dae43f10ed875
#
_entry.id   81e23b480ded67bf528dae43f10ed875
#
_cell.length_a   1.000
_cell.length_b   1.000
_cell.length_c   1.000
_cell.angle_alpha   90.00
_cell.angle_beta   90.00
_cell.angle_gamma   90.00
#
_symmetry.space_group_name_H-M   'P 1'
#
loop_
_entity.id
_entity.type
_entity.pdbx_description
1 polymer ?
#
loop_
_entity_poly.entity_id
_entity_poly.type
_entity_poly.pdbx_seq_one_letter_code
_entity_poly.pdbx_strand_id
1 'polypeptide(L)'
;MKIALFCSGGMSTSLVGSKMQKAYDAMGKKNVDVEAYDFAMIDEIGGEVDVIIIAPQISWAFDQVKAAHPDKKIISLTMAEFGAMDGVSIIERLNNEGVIPE
;
A
#
# COMPACT_ATOMS: atom_id res chain seq x y z
N MET A 1 11.21 -5.31 3.39
CA MET A 1 10.48 -4.11 2.91
C MET A 1 9.11 -4.06 3.56
N LYS A 2 8.78 -2.93 4.12
CA LYS A 2 7.48 -2.73 4.77
C LYS A 2 6.58 -1.87 3.90
N ILE A 3 5.37 -2.36 3.65
CA ILE A 3 4.36 -1.67 2.85
C ILE A 3 3.15 -1.41 3.74
N ALA A 4 2.75 -0.15 3.84
CA ALA A 4 1.57 0.24 4.59
C ALA A 4 0.47 0.68 3.63
N LEU A 5 -0.72 0.12 3.80
CA LEU A 5 -1.89 0.44 2.98
C LEU A 5 -2.87 1.24 3.84
N PHE A 6 -3.13 2.47 3.45
CA PHE A 6 -3.98 3.39 4.23
C PHE A 6 -5.35 3.59 3.59
N CYS A 7 -6.36 3.62 4.44
CA CYS A 7 -7.75 3.85 4.04
C CYS A 7 -8.46 4.62 5.16
N SER A 8 -9.65 5.12 4.89
CA SER A 8 -10.47 5.82 5.89
C SER A 8 -11.20 4.87 6.84
N GLY A 9 -10.60 3.71 7.06
CA GLY A 9 -11.18 2.67 7.92
C GLY A 9 -12.02 1.70 7.10
N GLY A 10 -11.86 0.43 7.36
CA GLY A 10 -12.68 -0.54 6.68
C GLY A 10 -11.99 -1.87 6.49
N MET A 11 -12.81 -2.90 6.48
CA MET A 11 -12.36 -4.28 6.36
C MET A 11 -11.80 -4.60 4.98
N SER A 12 -12.25 -3.87 3.94
CA SER A 12 -11.78 -4.08 2.58
C SER A 12 -10.28 -3.85 2.44
N THR A 13 -9.76 -2.83 3.13
CA THR A 13 -8.34 -2.51 3.09
C THR A 13 -7.51 -3.64 3.71
N SER A 14 -7.96 -4.17 4.83
CA SER A 14 -7.30 -5.31 5.48
C SER A 14 -7.31 -6.54 4.57
N LEU A 15 -8.40 -6.76 3.87
CA LEU A 15 -8.51 -7.89 2.94
C LEU A 15 -7.56 -7.74 1.76
N VAL A 16 -7.47 -6.54 1.19
CA VAL A 16 -6.53 -6.25 0.09
C VAL A 16 -5.10 -6.47 0.57
N GLY A 17 -4.77 -5.96 1.76
CA GLY A 17 -3.44 -6.15 2.34
C GLY A 17 -3.09 -7.62 2.53
N SER A 18 -4.06 -8.40 3.00
CA SER A 18 -3.89 -9.84 3.19
C SER A 18 -3.64 -10.56 1.86
N LYS A 19 -4.36 -10.17 0.81
CA LYS A 19 -4.18 -10.77 -0.51
C LYS A 19 -2.82 -10.42 -1.11
N MET A 20 -2.36 -9.19 -0.89
CA MET A 20 -1.01 -8.80 -1.32
C MET A 20 0.05 -9.61 -0.57
N GLN A 21 -0.11 -9.77 0.74
CA GLN A 21 0.84 -10.54 1.53
C GLN A 21 0.93 -11.98 1.04
N LYS A 22 -0.21 -12.61 0.79
CA LYS A 22 -0.24 -13.98 0.27
C LYS A 22 0.42 -14.10 -1.08
N ALA A 23 0.23 -13.09 -1.95
CA ALA A 23 0.84 -13.09 -3.26
C ALA A 23 2.36 -12.95 -3.17
N TYR A 24 2.87 -12.07 -2.32
CA TYR A 24 4.31 -11.95 -2.10
C TYR A 24 4.88 -13.25 -1.54
N ASP A 25 4.21 -13.87 -0.58
CA ASP A 25 4.64 -15.15 0.00
C ASP A 25 4.71 -16.24 -1.06
N ALA A 26 3.71 -16.29 -1.95
CA ALA A 26 3.67 -17.26 -3.05
C ALA A 26 4.79 -17.04 -4.06
N MET A 27 5.25 -15.80 -4.20
CA MET A 27 6.38 -15.44 -5.07
C MET A 27 7.74 -15.70 -4.42
N GLY A 28 7.75 -16.15 -3.16
CA GLY A 28 8.99 -16.35 -2.42
C GLY A 28 9.58 -15.06 -1.84
N LYS A 29 8.83 -13.97 -1.84
CA LYS A 29 9.28 -12.68 -1.32
C LYS A 29 8.94 -12.55 0.17
N LYS A 30 9.57 -13.35 1.01
CA LYS A 30 9.23 -13.47 2.43
C LYS A 30 9.70 -12.30 3.28
N ASN A 31 10.52 -11.42 2.73
CA ASN A 31 11.01 -10.23 3.43
C ASN A 31 10.11 -9.01 3.21
N VAL A 32 8.93 -9.20 2.61
CA VAL A 32 7.95 -8.13 2.41
C VAL A 32 6.84 -8.28 3.42
N ASP A 33 6.57 -7.21 4.17
CA ASP A 33 5.46 -7.16 5.12
C ASP A 33 4.43 -6.13 4.64
N VAL A 34 3.19 -6.56 4.46
CA VAL A 34 2.09 -5.69 4.03
C VAL A 34 1.07 -5.60 5.16
N GLU A 35 0.79 -4.39 5.62
CA GLU A 35 -0.23 -4.16 6.64
C GLU A 35 -1.14 -3.00 6.26
N ALA A 36 -2.39 -3.12 6.69
CA ALA A 36 -3.40 -2.09 6.47
C ALA A 36 -3.59 -1.27 7.74
N TYR A 37 -3.75 0.03 7.57
CA TYR A 37 -3.93 0.98 8.67
C TYR A 37 -5.02 1.99 8.35
N ASP A 38 -5.61 2.55 9.40
CA ASP A 38 -6.47 3.71 9.27
C ASP A 38 -5.61 4.92 8.91
N PHE A 39 -6.12 5.81 8.06
CA PHE A 39 -5.38 7.00 7.64
C PHE A 39 -4.97 7.89 8.81
N ALA A 40 -5.71 7.85 9.90
CA ALA A 40 -5.37 8.62 11.11
C ALA A 40 -3.99 8.28 11.66
N MET A 41 -3.45 7.12 11.29
CA MET A 41 -2.13 6.66 11.75
C MET A 41 -0.99 7.04 10.79
N ILE A 42 -1.28 7.83 9.76
CA ILE A 42 -0.29 8.12 8.70
C ILE A 42 1.00 8.75 9.26
N ASP A 43 0.88 9.65 10.24
CA ASP A 43 2.05 10.34 10.78
C ASP A 43 2.92 9.41 11.63
N GLU A 44 2.31 8.45 12.32
CA GLU A 44 3.06 7.49 13.13
C GLU A 44 3.69 6.40 12.29
N ILE A 45 2.94 5.85 11.36
CA ILE A 45 3.35 4.68 10.58
C ILE A 45 4.16 5.07 9.35
N GLY A 46 3.83 6.20 8.73
CA GLY A 46 4.46 6.62 7.47
C GLY A 46 5.97 6.72 7.55
N GLY A 47 6.53 7.10 8.69
CA GLY A 47 7.97 7.19 8.87
C GLY A 47 8.66 5.85 9.07
N GLU A 48 7.90 4.80 9.38
CA GLU A 48 8.43 3.48 9.72
C GLU A 48 8.36 2.48 8.56
N VAL A 49 7.75 2.85 7.44
CA VAL A 49 7.60 1.96 6.30
C VAL A 49 8.38 2.47 5.10
N ASP A 50 8.56 1.59 4.12
CA ASP A 50 9.28 1.92 2.89
C ASP A 50 8.33 2.42 1.81
N VAL A 51 7.12 1.89 1.79
CA VAL A 51 6.12 2.19 0.77
C VAL A 51 4.79 2.54 1.42
N ILE A 52 4.18 3.61 0.95
CA ILE A 52 2.85 4.04 1.42
C ILE A 52 1.88 3.90 0.25
N ILE A 53 0.81 3.13 0.45
CA ILE A 53 -0.23 2.97 -0.55
C ILE A 53 -1.48 3.69 -0.05
N ILE A 54 -2.04 4.55 -0.89
CA ILE A 54 -3.23 5.33 -0.59
C ILE A 54 -4.42 4.70 -1.31
N ALA A 55 -5.43 4.29 -0.55
CA ALA A 55 -6.66 3.73 -1.13
C ALA A 55 -7.45 4.83 -1.87
N PRO A 56 -8.26 4.46 -2.86
CA PRO A 56 -8.97 5.47 -3.67
C PRO A 56 -9.92 6.35 -2.86
N GLN A 57 -10.44 5.87 -1.73
CA GLN A 57 -11.34 6.63 -0.89
C GLN A 57 -10.67 7.85 -0.26
N ILE A 58 -9.34 7.84 -0.16
CA ILE A 58 -8.57 8.95 0.40
C ILE A 58 -7.54 9.48 -0.61
N SER A 59 -7.83 9.36 -1.91
CA SER A 59 -6.93 9.83 -2.97
C SER A 59 -6.65 11.32 -2.85
N TRP A 60 -7.57 12.09 -2.26
CA TRP A 60 -7.40 13.52 -2.02
C TRP A 60 -6.17 13.82 -1.15
N ALA A 61 -5.73 12.85 -0.36
CA ALA A 61 -4.60 13.03 0.56
C ALA A 61 -3.24 12.79 -0.09
N PHE A 62 -3.20 12.34 -1.34
CA PHE A 62 -1.95 11.94 -2.00
C PHE A 62 -0.87 13.02 -1.93
N ASP A 63 -1.18 14.23 -2.36
CA ASP A 63 -0.21 15.32 -2.41
C ASP A 63 0.26 15.70 -1.00
N GLN A 64 -0.65 15.69 -0.05
CA GLN A 64 -0.35 15.99 1.35
C GLN A 64 0.61 14.95 1.94
N VAL A 65 0.34 13.68 1.69
CA VAL A 65 1.18 12.60 2.19
C VAL A 65 2.56 12.64 1.52
N LYS A 66 2.61 12.91 0.24
CA LYS A 66 3.87 13.01 -0.49
C LYS A 66 4.72 14.17 0.03
N ALA A 67 4.09 15.28 0.37
CA ALA A 67 4.80 16.43 0.93
C ALA A 67 5.35 16.12 2.34
N ALA A 68 4.60 15.35 3.13
CA ALA A 68 5.01 14.99 4.49
C ALA A 68 6.06 13.87 4.51
N HIS A 69 6.08 13.02 3.51
CA HIS A 69 6.99 11.88 3.42
C HIS A 69 7.69 11.82 2.07
N PRO A 70 8.51 12.84 1.74
CA PRO A 70 9.12 12.94 0.40
C PRO A 70 10.17 11.85 0.11
N ASP A 71 10.66 11.20 1.15
CA ASP A 71 11.66 10.14 1.05
C ASP A 71 11.03 8.75 0.88
N LYS A 72 9.70 8.66 0.92
CA LYS A 72 8.99 7.39 0.78
C LYS A 72 8.37 7.27 -0.61
N LYS A 73 8.21 6.01 -1.05
CA LYS A 73 7.46 5.75 -2.28
C LYS A 73 5.98 5.77 -1.94
N ILE A 74 5.22 6.63 -2.61
CA ILE A 74 3.80 6.81 -2.35
C ILE A 74 3.02 6.49 -3.61
N ILE A 75 2.05 5.59 -3.50
CA ILE A 75 1.26 5.11 -4.63
C ILE A 75 -0.22 5.24 -4.28
N SER A 76 -0.97 5.87 -5.18
CA SER A 76 -2.42 5.99 -5.05
C SER A 76 -3.07 4.98 -5.98
N LEU A 77 -3.82 4.03 -5.42
CA LEU A 77 -4.52 3.02 -6.21
C LEU A 77 -5.79 3.62 -6.81
N THR A 78 -6.16 3.16 -8.00
CA THR A 78 -7.43 3.53 -8.61
C THR A 78 -8.56 2.71 -8.00
N MET A 79 -9.81 3.16 -8.22
CA MET A 79 -10.98 2.40 -7.79
C MET A 79 -11.01 0.99 -8.41
N ALA A 80 -10.62 0.89 -9.68
CA ALA A 80 -10.59 -0.39 -10.38
C ALA A 80 -9.56 -1.35 -9.76
N GLU A 81 -8.36 -0.84 -9.48
CA GLU A 81 -7.30 -1.65 -8.88
C GLU A 81 -7.67 -2.14 -7.48
N PHE A 82 -8.22 -1.23 -6.68
CA PHE A 82 -8.62 -1.56 -5.31
C PHE A 82 -9.85 -2.46 -5.29
N GLY A 83 -10.84 -2.16 -6.13
CA GLY A 83 -12.08 -2.91 -6.17
C GLY A 83 -11.94 -4.34 -6.67
N ALA A 84 -10.98 -4.60 -7.54
CA ALA A 84 -10.69 -5.95 -8.01
C ALA A 84 -10.11 -6.83 -6.90
N MET A 85 -9.50 -6.22 -5.88
CA MET A 85 -8.93 -6.91 -4.73
C MET A 85 -7.96 -8.04 -5.11
N ASP A 86 -7.26 -7.86 -6.24
CA ASP A 86 -6.32 -8.85 -6.76
C ASP A 86 -4.91 -8.47 -6.34
N GLY A 87 -4.35 -9.21 -5.37
CA GLY A 87 -3.02 -8.95 -4.84
C GLY A 87 -1.94 -8.96 -5.90
N VAL A 88 -2.03 -9.88 -6.87
CA VAL A 88 -1.03 -9.98 -7.94
C VAL A 88 -1.07 -8.74 -8.84
N SER A 89 -2.26 -8.28 -9.22
CA SER A 89 -2.40 -7.08 -10.05
C SER A 89 -1.85 -5.85 -9.35
N ILE A 90 -2.09 -5.72 -8.05
CA ILE A 90 -1.59 -4.60 -7.27
C ILE A 90 -0.06 -4.66 -7.20
N ILE A 91 0.51 -5.83 -7.01
CA ILE A 91 1.96 -6.00 -7.00
C ILE A 91 2.56 -5.62 -8.35
N GLU A 92 1.92 -5.99 -9.45
CA GLU A 92 2.37 -5.59 -10.78
C GLU A 92 2.36 -4.06 -10.92
N ARG A 93 1.32 -3.38 -10.40
CA ARG A 93 1.27 -1.93 -10.39
C ARG A 93 2.44 -1.37 -9.60
N LEU A 94 2.76 -1.95 -8.44
CA LEU A 94 3.90 -1.51 -7.62
C LEU A 94 5.21 -1.70 -8.37
N ASN A 95 5.38 -2.84 -9.02
CA ASN A 95 6.60 -3.11 -9.80
C ASN A 95 6.77 -2.08 -10.92
N ASN A 96 5.68 -1.70 -11.59
CA ASN A 96 5.72 -0.70 -12.65
C ASN A 96 6.10 0.69 -12.12
N GLU A 97 5.85 0.93 -10.85
CA GLU A 97 6.21 2.18 -10.17
C GLU A 97 7.61 2.12 -9.54
N GLY A 98 8.34 1.06 -9.77
CA GLY A 98 9.69 0.90 -9.25
C GLY A 98 9.77 0.26 -7.87
N VAL A 99 8.67 -0.23 -7.32
CA VAL A 99 8.63 -0.91 -6.03
C VAL A 99 8.86 -2.39 -6.26
N ILE A 100 10.12 -2.79 -6.21
CA ILE A 100 10.50 -4.18 -6.47
C ILE A 100 11.28 -4.69 -5.26
N PRO A 101 10.75 -5.68 -4.53
CA PRO A 101 11.48 -6.26 -3.40
C PRO A 101 12.67 -7.08 -3.86
N GLU A 102 13.69 -7.07 -3.06
CA GLU A 102 14.90 -7.83 -3.31
C GLU A 102 14.73 -9.33 -3.03
#